data_d966ea7093d398f38d8f16345f55195f
#
_entry.id   d966ea7093d398f38d8f16345f55195f
#
_cell.length_a   1.000
_cell.length_b   1.000
_cell.length_c   1.000
_cell.angle_alpha   90.00
_cell.angle_beta   90.00
_cell.angle_gamma   90.00
#
_symmetry.space_group_name_H-M   'P 1'
#
loop_
_entity.id
_entity.type
_entity.pdbx_description
1 polymer ?
#
loop_
_entity_poly.entity_id
_entity_poly.type
_entity_poly.pdbx_seq_one_letter_code
_entity_poly.pdbx_strand_id
1 'polypeptide(L)'
;MNDGMSGGSRFLAYPDASVSFEAARNALWLYLKVYGDNELNTLYDLFAVNPWMDNTGTPHLSSTPIAAELGLKGLVRDRFSYSLGANYSYVSNMLSFMSQQQGQYLYQILAGGESHVFTASGVLRWKSLDFFALAEVNYRGFSNPDVALMMPAFDVNAVLEYNLRQRLFIRADCYFRTSATGKGMGTDDSYPVTYRVPAFVDVGLRISYAFNTRVMAFIEGNNLANSRIQYFLGYVDPGINIGAGICLKL
;
A
#
# COMPACT_ATOMS: atom_id res chain seq x y z
N MET A 1 3.38 2.02 -27.64
CA MET A 1 4.30 1.12 -28.36
C MET A 1 4.16 -0.27 -27.74
N ASN A 2 3.63 -1.21 -28.49
CA ASN A 2 3.48 -2.60 -28.07
C ASN A 2 4.85 -3.28 -28.10
N ASP A 3 5.56 -3.36 -26.99
CA ASP A 3 6.58 -4.37 -26.84
C ASP A 3 5.90 -5.69 -26.48
N GLY A 4 5.25 -6.26 -27.49
CA GLY A 4 4.83 -7.65 -27.42
C GLY A 4 6.04 -8.49 -27.02
N MET A 5 5.86 -9.38 -26.05
CA MET A 5 6.83 -10.40 -25.70
C MET A 5 7.25 -11.18 -26.96
N SER A 6 8.24 -10.66 -27.68
CA SER A 6 8.99 -11.47 -28.65
C SER A 6 9.82 -12.43 -27.81
N GLY A 7 9.55 -13.73 -27.95
CA GLY A 7 10.13 -14.81 -27.14
C GLY A 7 11.64 -14.97 -27.30
N GLY A 8 12.39 -13.97 -26.90
CA GLY A 8 13.84 -14.01 -26.71
C GLY A 8 14.15 -14.07 -25.22
N SER A 9 14.87 -15.10 -24.79
CA SER A 9 15.41 -15.14 -23.44
C SER A 9 16.39 -13.97 -23.27
N ARG A 10 16.05 -13.02 -22.38
CA ARG A 10 16.97 -11.95 -21.97
C ARG A 10 17.66 -12.38 -20.67
N PHE A 11 18.98 -12.38 -20.68
CA PHE A 11 19.75 -12.48 -19.47
C PHE A 11 19.78 -11.09 -18.81
N LEU A 12 19.30 -11.00 -17.58
CA LEU A 12 19.30 -9.78 -16.79
C LEU A 12 20.13 -10.03 -15.53
N ALA A 13 21.06 -9.15 -15.25
CA ALA A 13 21.89 -9.19 -14.06
C ALA A 13 21.67 -7.91 -13.25
N TYR A 14 21.39 -8.05 -11.97
CA TYR A 14 21.13 -6.94 -11.06
C TYR A 14 22.15 -6.91 -9.94
N PRO A 15 22.47 -5.71 -9.41
CA PRO A 15 23.23 -5.62 -8.18
C PRO A 15 22.39 -6.17 -7.01
N ASP A 16 23.05 -6.77 -6.05
CA ASP A 16 22.48 -7.07 -4.73
C ASP A 16 23.62 -7.02 -3.71
N ALA A 17 23.75 -5.89 -3.06
CA ALA A 17 24.77 -5.64 -2.06
C ALA A 17 24.17 -4.87 -0.88
N SER A 18 24.53 -5.29 0.34
CA SER A 18 24.08 -4.58 1.53
C SER A 18 25.20 -4.52 2.57
N VAL A 19 25.22 -3.45 3.31
CA VAL A 19 26.06 -3.25 4.49
C VAL A 19 25.19 -2.75 5.63
N SER A 20 25.42 -3.28 6.82
CA SER A 20 24.79 -2.82 8.05
C SER A 20 25.81 -2.62 9.15
N PHE A 21 25.60 -1.60 9.95
CA PHE A 21 26.49 -1.22 11.05
C PHE A 21 25.67 -0.99 12.31
N GLU A 22 26.09 -1.61 13.41
CA GLU A 22 25.51 -1.39 14.73
C GLU A 22 26.16 -0.15 15.36
N ALA A 23 25.44 0.98 15.34
CA ALA A 23 25.92 2.23 15.87
C ALA A 23 25.77 2.33 17.40
N ALA A 24 24.77 1.66 17.95
CA ALA A 24 24.60 1.54 19.40
C ALA A 24 24.09 0.13 19.73
N ARG A 25 24.75 -0.53 20.70
CA ARG A 25 24.51 -1.92 21.04
C ARG A 25 23.02 -2.21 21.30
N ASN A 26 22.46 -3.11 20.50
CA ASN A 26 21.08 -3.55 20.51
C ASN A 26 20.03 -2.40 20.36
N ALA A 27 20.45 -1.18 20.09
CA ALA A 27 19.53 -0.03 20.08
C ALA A 27 19.43 0.66 18.72
N LEU A 28 20.53 0.73 17.94
CA LEU A 28 20.56 1.44 16.68
C LEU A 28 21.41 0.72 15.64
N TRP A 29 20.80 0.40 14.52
CA TRP A 29 21.42 -0.16 13.33
C TRP A 29 21.25 0.80 12.18
N LEU A 30 22.32 1.06 11.45
CA LEU A 30 22.32 1.78 10.18
C LEU A 30 22.51 0.75 9.06
N TYR A 31 21.84 0.95 7.93
CA TYR A 31 22.01 0.08 6.78
C TYR A 31 22.00 0.85 5.47
N LEU A 32 22.70 0.32 4.51
CA LEU A 32 22.69 0.72 3.11
C LEU A 32 22.55 -0.53 2.26
N LYS A 33 21.62 -0.48 1.29
CA LYS A 33 21.39 -1.55 0.33
C LYS A 33 21.37 -0.97 -1.08
N VAL A 34 22.02 -1.66 -2.03
CA VAL A 34 21.91 -1.39 -3.46
C VAL A 34 21.44 -2.69 -4.11
N TYR A 35 20.36 -2.61 -4.86
CA TYR A 35 19.74 -3.80 -5.45
C TYR A 35 19.05 -3.48 -6.78
N GLY A 36 18.68 -4.51 -7.50
CA GLY A 36 17.79 -4.44 -8.63
C GLY A 36 16.85 -5.62 -8.61
N ASP A 37 15.70 -5.49 -9.27
CA ASP A 37 14.66 -6.52 -9.29
C ASP A 37 13.80 -6.45 -10.54
N ASN A 38 13.16 -7.57 -10.85
CA ASN A 38 12.08 -7.68 -11.84
C ASN A 38 10.85 -8.27 -11.18
N GLU A 39 9.74 -7.62 -11.36
CA GLU A 39 8.45 -8.06 -10.86
C GLU A 39 7.53 -8.42 -12.02
N LEU A 40 7.21 -9.70 -12.15
CA LEU A 40 6.20 -10.17 -13.08
C LEU A 40 4.83 -10.13 -12.38
N ASN A 41 4.04 -9.13 -12.70
CA ASN A 41 2.66 -9.02 -12.26
C ASN A 41 1.79 -9.94 -13.12
N THR A 42 1.38 -11.06 -12.56
CA THR A 42 0.44 -11.98 -13.21
C THR A 42 -0.95 -11.35 -13.26
N LEU A 43 -1.87 -11.91 -14.06
CA LEU A 43 -3.26 -11.43 -14.04
C LEU A 43 -3.89 -11.54 -12.65
N TYR A 44 -3.53 -12.56 -11.87
CA TYR A 44 -4.00 -12.70 -10.50
C TYR A 44 -3.53 -11.53 -9.63
N ASP A 45 -2.25 -11.16 -9.70
CA ASP A 45 -1.69 -10.04 -8.93
C ASP A 45 -2.34 -8.71 -9.35
N LEU A 46 -2.52 -8.52 -10.66
CA LEU A 46 -3.16 -7.32 -11.20
C LEU A 46 -4.61 -7.17 -10.71
N PHE A 47 -5.40 -8.24 -10.74
CA PHE A 47 -6.76 -8.24 -10.22
C PHE A 47 -6.83 -8.11 -8.70
N ALA A 48 -5.82 -8.60 -7.96
CA ALA A 48 -5.72 -8.39 -6.52
C ALA A 48 -5.48 -6.90 -6.17
N VAL A 49 -4.70 -6.20 -7.01
CA VAL A 49 -4.46 -4.75 -6.85
C VAL A 49 -5.67 -3.94 -7.31
N ASN A 50 -6.24 -4.29 -8.46
CA ASN A 50 -7.36 -3.57 -9.06
C ASN A 50 -8.40 -4.54 -9.64
N PRO A 51 -9.43 -4.90 -8.87
CA PRO A 51 -10.48 -5.83 -9.31
C PRO A 51 -11.37 -5.27 -10.45
N TRP A 52 -11.26 -3.98 -10.75
CA TRP A 52 -12.02 -3.29 -11.79
C TRP A 52 -11.24 -3.17 -13.12
N MET A 53 -10.11 -3.86 -13.21
CA MET A 53 -9.29 -3.87 -14.42
C MET A 53 -9.99 -4.65 -15.55
N ASP A 54 -9.80 -4.18 -16.79
CA ASP A 54 -10.22 -4.94 -17.96
C ASP A 54 -9.47 -6.27 -18.07
N ASN A 55 -10.19 -7.32 -18.41
CA ASN A 55 -9.66 -8.68 -18.50
C ASN A 55 -8.85 -8.94 -19.79
N THR A 56 -8.77 -7.98 -20.69
CA THR A 56 -7.94 -8.07 -21.91
C THR A 56 -6.46 -7.83 -21.65
N GLY A 57 -6.09 -7.52 -20.40
CA GLY A 57 -4.71 -7.28 -19.98
C GLY A 57 -3.80 -8.50 -20.15
N THR A 58 -2.55 -8.24 -20.49
CA THR A 58 -1.46 -9.23 -20.48
C THR A 58 -0.67 -9.11 -19.19
N PRO A 59 0.05 -10.18 -18.76
CA PRO A 59 0.99 -10.06 -17.65
C PRO A 59 1.95 -8.90 -17.84
N HIS A 60 2.19 -8.14 -16.77
CA HIS A 60 2.97 -6.91 -16.79
C HIS A 60 4.32 -7.12 -16.10
N LEU A 61 5.41 -6.85 -16.80
CA LEU A 61 6.75 -6.93 -16.25
C LEU A 61 7.24 -5.54 -15.88
N SER A 62 7.34 -5.25 -14.60
CA SER A 62 8.02 -4.07 -14.07
C SER A 62 9.47 -4.41 -13.78
N SER A 63 10.39 -3.51 -14.12
CA SER A 63 11.81 -3.70 -13.86
C SER A 63 12.38 -2.53 -13.07
N THR A 64 13.14 -2.86 -12.05
CA THR A 64 13.93 -1.91 -11.25
C THR A 64 15.41 -2.25 -11.42
N PRO A 65 16.07 -1.78 -12.50
CA PRO A 65 17.47 -2.13 -12.76
C PRO A 65 18.42 -1.73 -11.65
N ILE A 66 18.10 -0.64 -10.94
CA ILE A 66 18.89 -0.15 -9.80
C ILE A 66 18.02 0.57 -8.80
N ALA A 67 18.23 0.23 -7.55
CA ALA A 67 17.68 0.93 -6.39
C ALA A 67 18.76 1.07 -5.31
N ALA A 68 18.70 2.15 -4.55
CA ALA A 68 19.54 2.37 -3.39
C ALA A 68 18.65 2.74 -2.20
N GLU A 69 18.81 2.02 -1.11
CA GLU A 69 18.08 2.21 0.13
C GLU A 69 19.05 2.48 1.26
N LEU A 70 18.77 3.49 2.04
CA LEU A 70 19.47 3.77 3.28
C LEU A 70 18.46 3.91 4.42
N GLY A 71 18.85 3.50 5.60
CA GLY A 71 17.95 3.64 6.72
C GLY A 71 18.59 3.32 8.06
N LEU A 72 17.77 3.51 9.06
CA LEU A 72 18.10 3.17 10.44
C LEU A 72 16.92 2.40 11.06
N LYS A 73 17.26 1.47 11.95
CA LYS A 73 16.30 0.69 12.73
C LYS A 73 16.84 0.42 14.11
N GLY A 74 15.94 0.24 15.04
CA GLY A 74 16.35 -0.06 16.40
C GLY A 74 15.24 -0.61 17.27
N LEU A 75 15.67 -1.06 18.44
CA LEU A 75 14.80 -1.62 19.47
C LEU A 75 15.21 -1.02 20.81
N VAL A 76 14.25 -0.48 21.56
CA VAL A 76 14.49 0.12 22.88
C VAL A 76 13.70 -0.65 23.93
N ARG A 77 14.41 -1.21 24.93
CA ARG A 77 13.83 -1.92 26.08
C ARG A 77 12.89 -3.06 25.67
N ASP A 78 13.15 -3.74 24.53
CA ASP A 78 12.37 -4.86 24.00
C ASP A 78 10.87 -4.56 23.76
N ARG A 79 10.48 -3.29 23.81
CA ARG A 79 9.08 -2.86 23.69
C ARG A 79 8.83 -1.87 22.56
N PHE A 80 9.80 -1.00 22.31
CA PHE A 80 9.67 0.05 21.29
C PHE A 80 10.64 -0.24 20.16
N SER A 81 10.13 -0.51 18.97
CA SER A 81 10.92 -0.62 17.76
C SER A 81 10.60 0.51 16.79
N TYR A 82 11.61 0.94 16.08
CA TYR A 82 11.49 1.98 15.09
C TYR A 82 12.32 1.63 13.85
N SER A 83 11.87 2.11 12.71
CA SER A 83 12.59 2.01 11.44
C SER A 83 12.30 3.27 10.63
N LEU A 84 13.34 3.89 10.10
CA LEU A 84 13.25 4.98 9.16
C LEU A 84 14.07 4.60 7.94
N GLY A 85 13.52 4.77 6.76
CA GLY A 85 14.20 4.44 5.52
C GLY A 85 13.94 5.47 4.43
N ALA A 86 14.90 5.61 3.55
CA ALA A 86 14.76 6.35 2.30
C ALA A 86 15.29 5.48 1.16
N ASN A 87 14.54 5.38 0.09
CA ASN A 87 14.87 4.61 -1.10
C ASN A 87 14.79 5.51 -2.32
N TYR A 88 15.74 5.35 -3.21
CA TYR A 88 15.70 5.89 -4.55
C TYR A 88 15.81 4.73 -5.54
N SER A 89 14.94 4.69 -6.53
CA SER A 89 14.94 3.67 -7.56
C SER A 89 14.59 4.26 -8.92
N TYR A 90 15.15 3.65 -9.97
CA TYR A 90 14.65 3.83 -11.32
C TYR A 90 13.78 2.62 -11.68
N VAL A 91 12.56 2.89 -12.07
CA VAL A 91 11.58 1.86 -12.43
C VAL A 91 11.23 2.01 -13.91
N SER A 92 11.45 0.97 -14.65
CA SER A 92 11.05 0.83 -16.05
C SER A 92 9.76 0.01 -16.12
N ASN A 93 8.83 0.44 -16.96
CA ASN A 93 7.52 -0.17 -17.10
C ASN A 93 6.76 -0.26 -15.76
N MET A 94 6.73 0.86 -15.04
CA MET A 94 6.08 0.98 -13.75
C MET A 94 4.58 0.68 -13.86
N LEU A 95 4.07 -0.18 -12.99
CA LEU A 95 2.65 -0.53 -12.96
C LEU A 95 1.80 0.67 -12.54
N SER A 96 0.84 1.04 -13.39
CA SER A 96 -0.20 2.02 -13.06
C SER A 96 -1.50 1.71 -13.81
N PHE A 97 -2.58 2.39 -13.41
CA PHE A 97 -3.89 2.18 -13.99
C PHE A 97 -4.48 3.50 -14.50
N MET A 98 -5.10 3.46 -15.66
CA MET A 98 -5.81 4.57 -16.25
C MET A 98 -7.28 4.20 -16.43
N SER A 99 -8.19 5.12 -16.09
CA SER A 99 -9.63 4.90 -16.28
C SER A 99 -10.00 5.06 -17.74
N GLN A 100 -10.84 4.16 -18.24
CA GLN A 100 -11.44 4.27 -19.57
C GLN A 100 -12.95 4.15 -19.46
N GLN A 101 -13.67 4.96 -20.21
CA GLN A 101 -15.11 4.93 -20.26
C GLN A 101 -15.57 4.50 -21.66
N GLN A 102 -16.44 3.49 -21.68
CA GLN A 102 -17.08 3.04 -22.92
C GLN A 102 -18.61 3.04 -22.70
N GLY A 103 -19.28 4.02 -23.28
CA GLY A 103 -20.69 4.25 -23.01
C GLY A 103 -20.94 4.56 -21.52
N GLN A 104 -21.71 3.70 -20.85
CA GLN A 104 -21.99 3.81 -19.40
C GLN A 104 -21.01 3.02 -18.51
N TYR A 105 -20.11 2.25 -19.11
CA TYR A 105 -19.17 1.40 -18.39
C TYR A 105 -17.86 2.14 -18.15
N LEU A 106 -17.41 2.11 -16.90
CA LEU A 106 -16.10 2.60 -16.50
C LEU A 106 -15.24 1.40 -16.13
N TYR A 107 -14.06 1.29 -16.69
CA TYR A 107 -13.11 0.23 -16.39
C TYR A 107 -11.69 0.79 -16.32
N GLN A 108 -10.77 -0.01 -15.83
CA GLN A 108 -9.38 0.38 -15.67
C GLN A 108 -8.51 -0.39 -16.66
N ILE A 109 -7.61 0.29 -17.31
CA ILE A 109 -6.61 -0.31 -18.19
C ILE A 109 -5.22 -0.14 -17.61
N LEU A 110 -4.35 -1.09 -17.92
CA LEU A 110 -2.95 -0.99 -17.56
C LEU A 110 -2.30 0.16 -18.30
N ALA A 111 -1.53 0.94 -17.57
CA ALA A 111 -0.63 1.94 -18.10
C ALA A 111 0.78 1.61 -17.60
N GLY A 112 1.78 1.87 -18.40
CA GLY A 112 3.16 1.64 -18.06
C GLY A 112 4.02 2.84 -18.45
N GLY A 113 5.20 2.95 -17.87
CA GLY A 113 6.14 4.00 -18.19
C GLY A 113 7.36 3.96 -17.28
N GLU A 114 8.24 4.91 -17.46
CA GLU A 114 9.47 5.00 -16.71
C GLU A 114 9.40 6.16 -15.72
N SER A 115 9.91 5.93 -14.51
CA SER A 115 10.01 6.97 -13.50
C SER A 115 11.18 6.71 -12.56
N HIS A 116 11.81 7.79 -12.12
CA HIS A 116 12.60 7.76 -10.90
C HIS A 116 11.65 7.91 -9.73
N VAL A 117 11.79 7.03 -8.76
CA VAL A 117 10.92 6.97 -7.59
C VAL A 117 11.78 7.22 -6.35
N PHE A 118 11.38 8.20 -5.56
CA PHE A 118 11.91 8.43 -4.23
C PHE A 118 10.85 8.05 -3.21
N THR A 119 11.21 7.20 -2.24
CA THR A 119 10.33 6.87 -1.13
C THR A 119 11.03 7.17 0.19
N ALA A 120 10.26 7.66 1.17
CA ALA A 120 10.69 7.73 2.55
C ALA A 120 9.63 7.07 3.42
N SER A 121 10.05 6.22 4.33
CA SER A 121 9.15 5.49 5.22
C SER A 121 9.61 5.56 6.65
N GLY A 122 8.62 5.57 7.55
CA GLY A 122 8.85 5.49 8.99
C GLY A 122 7.88 4.52 9.62
N VAL A 123 8.39 3.65 10.48
CA VAL A 123 7.57 2.70 11.25
C VAL A 123 7.93 2.84 12.72
N LEU A 124 6.93 3.07 13.53
CA LEU A 124 7.02 3.06 15.00
C LEU A 124 6.12 1.96 15.53
N ARG A 125 6.66 1.11 16.39
CA ARG A 125 5.90 0.03 17.01
C ARG A 125 6.17 -0.03 18.50
N TRP A 126 5.10 -0.03 19.25
CA TRP A 126 5.14 -0.26 20.70
C TRP A 126 4.41 -1.55 21.03
N LYS A 127 5.00 -2.41 21.85
CA LYS A 127 4.39 -3.66 22.29
C LYS A 127 4.61 -3.86 23.79
N SER A 128 3.52 -4.08 24.52
CA SER A 128 3.51 -4.53 25.92
C SER A 128 2.59 -5.75 26.07
N LEU A 129 2.35 -6.21 27.28
CA LEU A 129 1.46 -7.35 27.55
C LEU A 129 0.01 -7.07 27.12
N ASP A 130 -0.46 -5.85 27.38
CA ASP A 130 -1.86 -5.49 27.20
C ASP A 130 -2.07 -4.46 26.08
N PHE A 131 -1.01 -3.90 25.52
CA PHE A 131 -1.12 -2.81 24.57
C PHE A 131 -0.15 -2.98 23.39
N PHE A 132 -0.67 -2.77 22.19
CA PHE A 132 0.10 -2.69 20.96
C PHE A 132 -0.27 -1.40 20.22
N ALA A 133 0.74 -0.69 19.74
CA ALA A 133 0.59 0.46 18.85
C ALA A 133 1.54 0.34 17.68
N LEU A 134 1.04 0.65 16.51
CA LEU A 134 1.79 0.73 15.25
C LEU A 134 1.46 2.05 14.58
N ALA A 135 2.46 2.74 14.08
CA ALA A 135 2.30 3.87 13.17
C ALA A 135 3.27 3.70 12.01
N GLU A 136 2.76 3.78 10.81
CA GLU A 136 3.52 3.71 9.56
C GLU A 136 3.23 4.95 8.73
N VAL A 137 4.29 5.58 8.24
CA VAL A 137 4.22 6.79 7.44
C VAL A 137 5.01 6.54 6.17
N ASN A 138 4.41 6.83 5.02
CA ASN A 138 5.06 6.69 3.73
C ASN A 138 4.94 7.97 2.93
N TYR A 139 6.05 8.37 2.33
CA TYR A 139 6.11 9.43 1.33
C TYR A 139 6.65 8.87 0.02
N ARG A 140 6.08 9.29 -1.11
CA ARG A 140 6.50 8.90 -2.45
C ARG A 140 6.57 10.12 -3.36
N GLY A 141 7.72 10.29 -4.01
CA GLY A 141 7.94 11.27 -5.06
C GLY A 141 8.27 10.57 -6.39
N PHE A 142 7.74 11.08 -7.47
CA PHE A 142 7.91 10.54 -8.82
C PHE A 142 8.45 11.61 -9.76
N SER A 143 9.46 11.28 -10.57
CA SER A 143 9.96 12.21 -11.58
C SER A 143 8.98 12.35 -12.77
N ASN A 144 8.20 11.31 -13.01
CA ASN A 144 7.18 11.30 -14.06
C ASN A 144 5.81 11.10 -13.43
N PRO A 145 5.06 12.18 -13.17
CA PRO A 145 3.73 12.09 -12.57
C PRO A 145 2.70 11.42 -13.50
N ASP A 146 2.99 11.33 -14.79
CA ASP A 146 2.10 10.74 -15.79
C ASP A 146 2.01 9.21 -15.71
N VAL A 147 2.97 8.58 -15.01
CA VAL A 147 2.95 7.14 -14.74
C VAL A 147 2.66 6.81 -13.28
N ALA A 148 2.63 7.80 -12.40
CA ALA A 148 2.29 7.63 -10.98
C ALA A 148 0.78 7.79 -10.73
N LEU A 149 -0.04 7.18 -11.61
CA LEU A 149 -1.49 7.33 -11.56
C LEU A 149 -2.07 6.56 -10.36
N MET A 150 -3.06 7.17 -9.70
CA MET A 150 -3.75 6.65 -8.50
C MET A 150 -2.86 6.48 -7.26
N MET A 151 -1.57 6.86 -7.34
CA MET A 151 -0.63 6.73 -6.25
C MET A 151 -0.61 8.01 -5.40
N PRO A 152 -0.91 7.92 -4.09
CA PRO A 152 -0.80 9.08 -3.21
C PRO A 152 0.67 9.41 -2.94
N ALA A 153 0.99 10.69 -2.82
CA ALA A 153 2.32 11.12 -2.41
C ALA A 153 2.61 10.80 -0.94
N PHE A 154 1.58 10.75 -0.10
CA PHE A 154 1.73 10.52 1.33
C PHE A 154 0.58 9.67 1.87
N ASP A 155 0.91 8.70 2.71
CA ASP A 155 -0.06 7.91 3.46
C ASP A 155 0.44 7.60 4.89
N VAL A 156 -0.52 7.41 5.77
CA VAL A 156 -0.30 7.03 7.17
C VAL A 156 -1.23 5.89 7.52
N ASN A 157 -0.69 4.88 8.17
CA ASN A 157 -1.45 3.79 8.78
C ASN A 157 -1.15 3.76 10.28
N ALA A 158 -2.18 3.72 11.12
CA ALA A 158 -2.04 3.60 12.56
C ALA A 158 -2.96 2.51 13.10
N VAL A 159 -2.43 1.68 13.97
CA VAL A 159 -3.18 0.60 14.63
C VAL A 159 -2.93 0.68 16.13
N LEU A 160 -3.99 0.62 16.91
CA LEU A 160 -3.96 0.52 18.36
C LEU A 160 -4.73 -0.72 18.78
N GLU A 161 -4.12 -1.56 19.60
CA GLU A 161 -4.77 -2.72 20.19
C GLU A 161 -4.62 -2.69 21.71
N TYR A 162 -5.70 -2.94 22.41
CA TYR A 162 -5.72 -3.04 23.85
C TYR A 162 -6.43 -4.33 24.30
N ASN A 163 -5.76 -5.07 25.17
CA ASN A 163 -6.23 -6.33 25.72
C ASN A 163 -6.43 -6.19 27.22
N LEU A 164 -7.65 -5.99 27.66
CA LEU A 164 -7.97 -5.89 29.07
C LEU A 164 -8.26 -7.29 29.66
N ARG A 165 -7.33 -7.77 30.50
CA ARG A 165 -7.45 -9.04 31.25
C ARG A 165 -7.77 -10.26 30.38
N GLN A 166 -7.33 -10.28 29.13
CA GLN A 166 -7.58 -11.34 28.15
C GLN A 166 -9.09 -11.62 27.89
N ARG A 167 -9.94 -10.64 28.19
CA ARG A 167 -11.39 -10.74 27.98
C ARG A 167 -11.94 -9.68 27.06
N LEU A 168 -11.51 -8.44 27.22
CA LEU A 168 -11.94 -7.33 26.37
C LEU A 168 -10.78 -6.95 25.45
N PHE A 169 -11.01 -7.05 24.17
CA PHE A 169 -10.07 -6.70 23.12
C PHE A 169 -10.64 -5.51 22.35
N ILE A 170 -9.88 -4.44 22.29
CA ILE A 170 -10.23 -3.23 21.54
C ILE A 170 -9.17 -3.03 20.50
N ARG A 171 -9.56 -2.91 19.22
CA ARG A 171 -8.69 -2.56 18.11
C ARG A 171 -9.26 -1.33 17.41
N ALA A 172 -8.44 -0.32 17.28
CA ALA A 172 -8.71 0.85 16.44
C ALA A 172 -7.66 0.92 15.33
N ASP A 173 -8.08 1.17 14.13
CA ASP A 173 -7.23 1.40 12.97
C ASP A 173 -7.62 2.71 12.30
N CYS A 174 -6.62 3.40 11.78
CA CYS A 174 -6.78 4.64 11.05
C CYS A 174 -5.86 4.63 9.84
N TYR A 175 -6.42 4.82 8.67
CA TYR A 175 -5.67 5.01 7.44
C TYR A 175 -5.98 6.38 6.85
N PHE A 176 -4.94 7.13 6.53
CA PHE A 176 -5.02 8.41 5.83
C PHE A 176 -4.20 8.35 4.57
N ARG A 177 -4.72 8.91 3.47
CA ARG A 177 -3.93 9.16 2.27
C ARG A 177 -4.22 10.54 1.69
N THR A 178 -3.20 11.14 1.08
CA THR A 178 -3.38 12.35 0.28
C THR A 178 -4.10 12.04 -1.03
N SER A 179 -4.56 13.08 -1.69
CA SER A 179 -5.10 12.95 -3.03
C SER A 179 -4.06 12.42 -4.02
N ALA A 180 -4.53 11.72 -5.03
CA ALA A 180 -3.74 11.21 -6.12
C ALA A 180 -4.25 11.76 -7.46
N THR A 181 -3.36 11.79 -8.46
CA THR A 181 -3.73 12.14 -9.82
C THR A 181 -4.16 10.89 -10.56
N GLY A 182 -5.26 10.97 -11.30
CA GLY A 182 -5.70 9.95 -12.22
C GLY A 182 -5.77 10.50 -13.63
N LYS A 183 -5.67 9.62 -14.61
CA LYS A 183 -5.96 9.92 -16.02
C LYS A 183 -7.05 9.00 -16.51
N GLY A 184 -7.92 9.52 -17.36
CA GLY A 184 -8.97 8.76 -18.01
C GLY A 184 -9.16 9.22 -19.43
N MET A 185 -9.60 8.32 -20.30
CA MET A 185 -10.05 8.69 -21.64
C MET A 185 -11.52 9.14 -21.55
N GLY A 186 -11.80 10.31 -22.10
CA GLY A 186 -13.18 10.81 -22.21
C GLY A 186 -14.00 10.02 -23.23
N THR A 187 -15.29 10.29 -23.27
CA THR A 187 -16.25 9.62 -24.17
C THR A 187 -15.95 9.81 -25.67
N ASP A 188 -15.12 10.76 -26.03
CA ASP A 188 -14.79 11.11 -27.40
C ASP A 188 -13.44 10.59 -27.89
N ASP A 189 -12.77 9.71 -27.12
CA ASP A 189 -11.45 9.12 -27.39
C ASP A 189 -10.33 10.12 -27.75
N SER A 190 -10.60 11.42 -27.64
CA SER A 190 -9.73 12.43 -28.24
C SER A 190 -8.58 12.91 -27.36
N TYR A 191 -8.70 12.89 -26.02
CA TYR A 191 -7.61 13.29 -25.12
C TYR A 191 -7.77 12.69 -23.72
N PRO A 192 -6.67 12.27 -23.07
CA PRO A 192 -6.73 11.85 -21.68
C PRO A 192 -7.08 13.04 -20.78
N VAL A 193 -8.15 12.90 -20.01
CA VAL A 193 -8.59 13.88 -19.02
C VAL A 193 -7.91 13.56 -17.68
N THR A 194 -7.29 14.58 -17.11
CA THR A 194 -6.70 14.48 -15.77
C THR A 194 -7.77 14.77 -14.72
N TYR A 195 -7.90 13.90 -13.73
CA TYR A 195 -8.80 14.08 -12.60
C TYR A 195 -8.06 13.85 -11.28
N ARG A 196 -8.67 14.27 -10.20
CA ARG A 196 -8.12 14.11 -8.86
C ARG A 196 -8.93 13.10 -8.07
N VAL A 197 -8.28 12.03 -7.61
CA VAL A 197 -8.83 11.15 -6.58
C VAL A 197 -8.65 11.86 -5.24
N PRO A 198 -9.71 12.13 -4.48
CA PRO A 198 -9.61 12.92 -3.25
C PRO A 198 -8.81 12.21 -2.16
N ALA A 199 -8.25 13.00 -1.25
CA ALA A 199 -7.72 12.49 0.01
C ALA A 199 -8.87 11.96 0.88
N PHE A 200 -8.60 10.95 1.69
CA PHE A 200 -9.57 10.44 2.64
C PHE A 200 -8.91 9.93 3.92
N VAL A 201 -9.74 9.77 4.93
CA VAL A 201 -9.42 9.10 6.19
C VAL A 201 -10.38 7.92 6.34
N ASP A 202 -9.87 6.75 6.62
CA ASP A 202 -10.65 5.58 7.02
C ASP A 202 -10.36 5.28 8.49
N VAL A 203 -11.40 5.13 9.28
CA VAL A 203 -11.30 4.80 10.71
C VAL A 203 -12.13 3.57 10.99
N GLY A 204 -11.47 2.54 11.51
CA GLY A 204 -12.09 1.31 11.98
C GLY A 204 -12.00 1.19 13.50
N LEU A 205 -13.02 0.57 14.10
CA LEU A 205 -13.03 0.20 15.50
C LEU A 205 -13.68 -1.18 15.65
N ARG A 206 -12.98 -2.07 16.35
CA ARG A 206 -13.52 -3.38 16.72
C ARG A 206 -13.38 -3.59 18.22
N ILE A 207 -14.48 -3.98 18.85
CA ILE A 207 -14.55 -4.33 20.28
C ILE A 207 -15.01 -5.79 20.35
N SER A 208 -14.21 -6.63 21.02
CA SER A 208 -14.51 -8.05 21.17
C SER A 208 -14.48 -8.43 22.63
N TYR A 209 -15.42 -9.23 23.08
CA TYR A 209 -15.53 -9.72 24.44
C TYR A 209 -15.54 -11.25 24.48
N ALA A 210 -14.56 -11.83 25.19
CA ALA A 210 -14.46 -13.26 25.43
C ALA A 210 -15.23 -13.64 26.72
N PHE A 211 -16.37 -14.29 26.56
CA PHE A 211 -17.18 -14.81 27.68
C PHE A 211 -16.45 -15.96 28.37
N ASN A 212 -15.79 -16.80 27.56
CA ASN A 212 -14.95 -17.91 28.00
C ASN A 212 -13.96 -18.28 26.90
N THR A 213 -13.22 -19.38 27.05
CA THR A 213 -12.20 -19.84 26.10
C THR A 213 -12.78 -20.29 24.75
N ARG A 214 -14.09 -20.51 24.65
CA ARG A 214 -14.77 -21.02 23.45
C ARG A 214 -15.71 -20.04 22.78
N VAL A 215 -16.18 -19.02 23.52
CA VAL A 215 -17.22 -18.09 23.02
C VAL A 215 -16.71 -16.66 23.14
N MET A 216 -16.70 -15.95 22.02
CA MET A 216 -16.39 -14.52 21.92
C MET A 216 -17.44 -13.84 21.04
N ALA A 217 -17.93 -12.68 21.47
CA ALA A 217 -18.73 -11.81 20.63
C ALA A 217 -17.93 -10.56 20.25
N PHE A 218 -18.27 -9.97 19.11
CA PHE A 218 -17.68 -8.72 18.68
C PHE A 218 -18.69 -7.79 18.02
N ILE A 219 -18.37 -6.51 18.07
CA ILE A 219 -18.95 -5.46 17.25
C ILE A 219 -17.82 -4.72 16.55
N GLU A 220 -18.04 -4.36 15.30
CA GLU A 220 -17.06 -3.62 14.49
C GLU A 220 -17.75 -2.54 13.67
N GLY A 221 -17.03 -1.45 13.45
CA GLY A 221 -17.44 -0.38 12.56
C GLY A 221 -16.27 0.01 11.67
N ASN A 222 -16.55 0.16 10.38
CA ASN A 222 -15.59 0.57 9.37
C ASN A 222 -16.04 1.89 8.75
N ASN A 223 -15.09 2.66 8.25
CA ASN A 223 -15.31 4.00 7.70
C ASN A 223 -16.12 4.89 8.66
N LEU A 224 -15.79 4.88 9.96
CA LEU A 224 -16.47 5.65 10.99
C LEU A 224 -16.35 7.17 10.79
N ALA A 225 -15.34 7.62 10.02
CA ALA A 225 -15.20 9.00 9.60
C ALA A 225 -16.22 9.40 8.50
N ASN A 226 -16.98 8.43 7.96
CA ASN A 226 -17.89 8.62 6.83
C ASN A 226 -17.24 9.32 5.63
N SER A 227 -15.99 9.02 5.40
CA SER A 227 -15.22 9.57 4.29
C SER A 227 -15.65 8.94 2.97
N ARG A 228 -15.58 9.71 1.88
CA ARG A 228 -15.72 9.15 0.55
C ARG A 228 -14.42 8.44 0.17
N ILE A 229 -14.33 7.15 0.49
CA ILE A 229 -13.17 6.31 0.19
C ILE A 229 -13.21 5.94 -1.28
N GLN A 230 -12.18 6.32 -2.01
CA GLN A 230 -12.08 6.05 -3.43
C GLN A 230 -10.61 5.81 -3.79
N TYR A 231 -10.30 4.60 -4.24
CA TYR A 231 -8.96 4.24 -4.73
C TYR A 231 -8.85 4.44 -6.24
N PHE A 232 -9.89 4.08 -6.98
CA PHE A 232 -9.98 4.21 -8.43
C PHE A 232 -11.18 5.06 -8.83
N LEU A 233 -11.08 5.80 -9.93
CA LEU A 233 -12.16 6.67 -10.39
C LEU A 233 -13.48 5.89 -10.58
N GLY A 234 -14.56 6.40 -10.00
CA GLY A 234 -15.90 5.83 -10.12
C GLY A 234 -16.20 4.70 -9.11
N TYR A 235 -15.20 4.16 -8.44
CA TYR A 235 -15.36 3.07 -7.48
C TYR A 235 -15.22 3.61 -6.06
N VAL A 236 -16.36 3.89 -5.45
CA VAL A 236 -16.47 4.45 -4.10
C VAL A 236 -16.90 3.36 -3.14
N ASP A 237 -16.15 3.17 -2.07
CA ASP A 237 -16.49 2.23 -1.02
C ASP A 237 -17.76 2.69 -0.27
N PRO A 238 -18.50 1.76 0.35
CA PRO A 238 -19.63 2.10 1.22
C PRO A 238 -19.22 3.11 2.30
N GLY A 239 -20.18 3.94 2.73
CA GLY A 239 -20.00 4.79 3.89
C GLY A 239 -19.83 4.01 5.19
N ILE A 240 -20.29 4.55 6.31
CA ILE A 240 -20.22 3.86 7.60
C ILE A 240 -20.85 2.46 7.48
N ASN A 241 -20.08 1.47 7.91
CA ASN A 241 -20.49 0.06 7.93
C ASN A 241 -20.33 -0.47 9.36
N ILE A 242 -21.36 -1.11 9.88
CA ILE A 242 -21.36 -1.68 11.23
C ILE A 242 -21.71 -3.16 11.13
N GLY A 243 -20.89 -3.98 11.76
CA GLY A 243 -21.06 -5.43 11.84
C GLY A 243 -21.03 -5.92 13.28
N ALA A 244 -21.65 -7.05 13.54
CA ALA A 244 -21.53 -7.77 14.79
C ALA A 244 -21.52 -9.28 14.54
N GLY A 245 -20.88 -10.03 15.42
CA GLY A 245 -20.80 -11.48 15.26
C GLY A 245 -20.38 -12.19 16.53
N ILE A 246 -20.46 -13.54 16.44
CA ILE A 246 -20.04 -14.46 17.50
C ILE A 246 -19.04 -15.44 16.90
N CYS A 247 -17.92 -15.64 17.59
CA CYS A 247 -16.92 -16.65 17.27
C CYS A 247 -17.04 -17.80 18.25
N LEU A 248 -17.15 -19.03 17.73
CA LEU A 248 -17.18 -20.26 18.50
C LEU A 248 -15.93 -21.08 18.16
N LYS A 249 -15.18 -21.48 19.20
CA LYS A 249 -14.04 -22.39 19.07
C LYS A 249 -14.52 -23.79 19.45
N LEU A 250 -14.54 -24.68 18.48
CA LEU A 250 -14.90 -26.09 18.64
C LEU A 250 -13.72 -26.91 19.20
#